data_22c1e7834581a2f991291e3b9b2db288
#
_entry.id   22c1e7834581a2f991291e3b9b2db288
#
_cell.length_a   1.000
_cell.length_b   1.000
_cell.length_c   1.000
_cell.angle_alpha   90.00
_cell.angle_beta   90.00
_cell.angle_gamma   90.00
#
_symmetry.space_group_name_H-M   'P 1'
#
loop_
_entity.id
_entity.type
_entity.pdbx_description
1 polymer ?
#
loop_
_entity_poly.entity_id
_entity_poly.type
_entity_poly.pdbx_seq_one_letter_code
_entity_poly.pdbx_strand_id
1 'polypeptide(L)'
;MMAVMGVLLTGCEKGQPFHKKTIDLTVTSAQWDFDQNANMFFCHFDIPELTENVYNYAEISVNHEYNSGKNNAYQVALPETIYKVEYEKDDKDSIINTVYYQQHLDYAYGVGFVEVFCTISDFYYEESWTPDAMLFRLQMSY
;
A
#
# COMPACT_ATOMS: atom_id res chain seq x y z
N MET A 1 46.96 16.89 -9.56
CA MET A 1 46.40 16.66 -10.11
C MET A 1 45.60 15.56 -10.15
N MET A 2 45.80 14.72 -10.18
CA MET A 2 45.17 13.67 -10.28
C MET A 2 44.40 13.36 -9.16
N ALA A 3 44.75 13.66 -8.16
CA ALA A 3 44.16 13.32 -6.94
C ALA A 3 42.76 13.67 -7.07
N VAL A 4 42.57 14.68 -7.60
CA VAL A 4 41.36 15.15 -7.72
C VAL A 4 40.56 14.25 -8.28
N MET A 5 40.98 13.65 -9.18
CA MET A 5 40.23 12.85 -9.81
C MET A 5 39.74 11.86 -9.03
N GLY A 6 40.48 11.35 -8.22
CA GLY A 6 39.97 10.25 -7.53
C GLY A 6 38.74 10.66 -6.85
N VAL A 7 38.74 11.75 -6.48
CA VAL A 7 37.69 12.16 -5.74
C VAL A 7 36.52 12.12 -6.43
N LEU A 8 36.60 12.51 -7.55
CA LEU A 8 35.50 12.59 -8.23
C LEU A 8 34.94 11.38 -8.36
N LEU A 9 35.63 10.50 -8.43
CA LEU A 9 35.12 9.33 -8.66
C LEU A 9 34.33 9.01 -7.65
N THR A 10 34.58 9.43 -6.67
CA THR A 10 33.84 8.98 -5.62
C THR A 10 32.61 9.60 -5.62
N GLY A 11 32.47 10.32 -6.06
CA GLY A 11 31.26 10.81 -5.91
C GLY A 11 30.27 10.19 -6.53
N CYS A 12 30.62 9.74 -6.63
CA CYS A 12 29.79 9.23 -7.04
C CYS A 12 29.40 8.35 -6.91
N GLU A 13 29.63 8.19 -6.61
CA GLU A 13 29.22 7.55 -6.52
C GLU A 13 28.74 7.12 -6.10
N LYS A 14 28.94 7.15 -6.05
CA LYS A 14 28.46 6.88 -5.72
C LYS A 14 27.89 6.77 -5.20
N GLY A 15 27.94 6.70 -5.22
CA GLY A 15 27.49 6.58 -4.75
C GLY A 15 26.97 6.68 -3.89
N GLN A 16 26.85 7.25 -3.87
CA GLN A 16 26.27 7.43 -3.04
C GLN A 16 25.62 6.75 -2.31
N PRO A 17 25.58 6.91 -1.25
CA PRO A 17 24.92 5.88 -0.57
C PRO A 17 23.47 6.17 -0.60
N PHE A 18 22.72 5.19 -0.85
CA PHE A 18 21.33 5.33 -0.75
C PHE A 18 20.91 5.12 0.67
N HIS A 19 20.10 6.00 1.18
CA HIS A 19 19.32 5.71 2.35
C HIS A 19 18.07 4.99 1.92
N LYS A 20 17.87 3.82 2.48
CA LYS A 20 16.69 3.03 2.17
C LYS A 20 15.98 2.73 3.47
N LYS A 21 14.73 3.13 3.55
CA LYS A 21 13.93 2.93 4.75
C LYS A 21 12.65 2.20 4.39
N THR A 22 12.32 1.19 5.16
CA THR A 22 11.10 0.40 4.98
C THR A 22 10.26 0.51 6.26
N ILE A 23 8.99 0.81 6.12
CA ILE A 23 8.07 0.94 7.24
C ILE A 23 6.88 0.03 6.95
N ASP A 24 6.55 -0.83 7.91
CA ASP A 24 5.39 -1.69 7.81
C ASP A 24 4.13 -0.94 8.26
N LEU A 25 3.11 -0.96 7.43
CA LEU A 25 1.83 -0.32 7.68
C LEU A 25 0.78 -1.42 7.81
N THR A 26 0.39 -1.71 9.04
CA THR A 26 -0.57 -2.78 9.33
C THR A 26 -1.97 -2.20 9.45
N VAL A 27 -2.92 -2.81 8.77
CA VAL A 27 -4.31 -2.42 8.79
C VAL A 27 -5.14 -3.62 9.22
N THR A 28 -5.97 -3.46 10.25
CA THR A 28 -6.99 -4.44 10.59
C THR A 28 -8.27 -4.12 9.83
N SER A 29 -9.20 -5.07 9.73
CA SER A 29 -10.48 -4.81 9.08
C SER A 29 -11.22 -3.62 9.69
N ALA A 30 -11.10 -3.43 11.01
CA ALA A 30 -11.78 -2.35 11.71
C ALA A 30 -11.14 -0.97 11.51
N GLN A 31 -9.94 -0.92 10.96
CA GLN A 31 -9.22 0.34 10.76
C GLN A 31 -9.47 0.98 9.41
N TRP A 32 -10.15 0.29 8.50
CA TRP A 32 -10.56 0.88 7.25
C TRP A 32 -11.71 1.86 7.51
N ASP A 33 -11.49 3.12 7.17
CA ASP A 33 -12.54 4.14 7.20
C ASP A 33 -13.24 4.19 5.85
N PHE A 34 -14.47 4.69 5.84
CA PHE A 34 -15.23 4.79 4.61
C PHE A 34 -15.60 6.23 4.31
N ASP A 35 -15.23 6.69 3.12
CA ASP A 35 -15.60 8.01 2.63
C ASP A 35 -16.81 7.88 1.70
N GLN A 36 -17.97 8.32 2.16
CA GLN A 36 -19.20 8.24 1.38
C GLN A 36 -19.19 9.12 0.14
N ASN A 37 -18.47 10.24 0.18
CA ASN A 37 -18.43 11.15 -0.94
C ASN A 37 -17.57 10.61 -2.07
N ALA A 38 -16.43 10.03 -1.72
CA ALA A 38 -15.54 9.42 -2.68
C ALA A 38 -15.88 7.96 -2.99
N ASN A 39 -16.77 7.37 -2.20
CA ASN A 39 -17.20 5.98 -2.33
C ASN A 39 -16.01 5.02 -2.29
N MET A 40 -15.16 5.17 -1.27
CA MET A 40 -13.97 4.35 -1.11
C MET A 40 -13.64 4.11 0.36
N PHE A 41 -12.95 3.02 0.64
CA PHE A 41 -12.32 2.80 1.91
C PHE A 41 -10.93 3.42 1.89
N PHE A 42 -10.46 3.86 3.04
CA PHE A 42 -9.11 4.39 3.16
C PHE A 42 -8.53 4.16 4.55
N CYS A 43 -7.20 4.19 4.63
CA CYS A 43 -6.46 4.21 5.88
C CYS A 43 -5.43 5.31 5.80
N HIS A 44 -5.35 6.11 6.83
CA HIS A 44 -4.37 7.19 6.95
C HIS A 44 -3.26 6.76 7.93
N PHE A 45 -2.02 6.96 7.54
CA PHE A 45 -0.86 6.65 8.39
C PHE A 45 0.00 7.89 8.54
N ASP A 46 0.31 8.24 9.79
CA ASP A 46 1.27 9.30 10.07
C ASP A 46 2.67 8.73 9.91
N ILE A 47 3.47 9.36 9.08
CA ILE A 47 4.83 8.92 8.77
C ILE A 47 5.80 10.07 9.04
N PRO A 48 6.26 10.24 10.28
CA PRO A 48 7.18 11.32 10.62
C PRO A 48 8.47 11.30 9.80
N GLU A 49 8.87 10.13 9.36
CA GLU A 49 10.08 9.96 8.54
C GLU A 49 9.93 10.54 7.15
N LEU A 50 8.70 10.77 6.69
CA LEU A 50 8.44 11.37 5.38
C LEU A 50 8.47 12.90 5.53
N THR A 51 9.66 13.40 5.75
CA THR A 51 9.90 14.83 5.89
C THR A 51 9.78 15.54 4.54
N GLU A 52 9.76 16.87 4.55
CA GLU A 52 9.69 17.63 3.32
C GLU A 52 10.86 17.29 2.38
N ASN A 53 12.05 17.10 2.93
CA ASN A 53 13.21 16.74 2.13
C ASN A 53 13.06 15.35 1.49
N VAL A 54 12.58 14.38 2.27
CA VAL A 54 12.36 13.03 1.75
C VAL A 54 11.24 13.07 0.70
N TYR A 55 10.17 13.79 0.96
CA TYR A 55 9.08 13.95 0.00
C TYR A 55 9.56 14.49 -1.35
N ASN A 56 10.47 15.45 -1.34
CA ASN A 56 10.94 16.09 -2.55
C ASN A 56 11.97 15.27 -3.34
N TYR A 57 12.74 14.42 -2.68
CA TYR A 57 13.88 13.76 -3.31
C TYR A 57 13.87 12.25 -3.29
N ALA A 58 13.03 11.62 -2.48
CA ALA A 58 12.99 10.17 -2.38
C ALA A 58 12.11 9.54 -3.46
N GLU A 59 12.45 8.31 -3.79
CA GLU A 59 11.52 7.45 -4.51
C GLU A 59 10.66 6.75 -3.46
N ILE A 60 9.36 6.90 -3.58
CA ILE A 60 8.40 6.37 -2.63
C ILE A 60 7.57 5.28 -3.32
N SER A 61 7.43 4.15 -2.67
CA SER A 61 6.56 3.09 -3.14
C SER A 61 5.87 2.39 -1.98
N VAL A 62 4.71 1.81 -2.25
CA VAL A 62 3.97 1.02 -1.27
C VAL A 62 3.65 -0.32 -1.92
N ASN A 63 3.96 -1.40 -1.21
CA ASN A 63 3.67 -2.75 -1.64
C ASN A 63 2.71 -3.40 -0.66
N HIS A 64 1.82 -4.24 -1.17
CA HIS A 64 0.96 -5.09 -0.35
C HIS A 64 1.70 -6.42 -0.15
N GLU A 65 1.85 -6.85 1.09
CA GLU A 65 2.51 -8.11 1.40
C GLU A 65 1.48 -9.19 1.72
N TYR A 66 1.63 -10.31 1.05
CA TYR A 66 0.81 -11.49 1.27
C TYR A 66 1.60 -12.53 2.05
N ASN A 67 0.90 -13.28 2.88
CA ASN A 67 1.48 -14.40 3.65
C ASN A 67 2.68 -14.00 4.51
N SER A 68 2.59 -12.82 5.13
CA SER A 68 3.67 -12.29 5.95
C SER A 68 4.10 -13.28 7.03
N GLY A 69 5.41 -13.42 7.20
CA GLY A 69 5.98 -14.35 8.16
C GLY A 69 6.01 -15.81 7.74
N LYS A 70 5.57 -16.12 6.52
CA LYS A 70 5.58 -17.48 6.00
C LYS A 70 6.63 -17.62 4.90
N ASN A 71 7.00 -18.88 4.59
CA ASN A 71 7.99 -19.15 3.56
C ASN A 71 7.55 -18.73 2.15
N ASN A 72 6.24 -18.63 1.93
CA ASN A 72 5.67 -18.22 0.66
C ASN A 72 5.20 -16.76 0.66
N ALA A 73 5.78 -15.93 1.51
CA ALA A 73 5.46 -14.50 1.51
C ALA A 73 5.90 -13.84 0.21
N TYR A 74 5.07 -12.94 -0.30
CA TYR A 74 5.38 -12.16 -1.50
C TYR A 74 4.72 -10.79 -1.43
N GLN A 75 5.21 -9.87 -2.25
CA GLN A 75 4.72 -8.51 -2.30
C GLN A 75 4.23 -8.15 -3.69
N VAL A 76 3.18 -7.33 -3.73
CA VAL A 76 2.64 -6.78 -4.97
C VAL A 76 2.69 -5.26 -4.85
N ALA A 77 3.28 -4.61 -5.84
CA ALA A 77 3.35 -3.15 -5.86
C ALA A 77 1.97 -2.55 -6.10
N LEU A 78 1.63 -1.50 -5.37
CA LEU A 78 0.41 -0.74 -5.64
C LEU A 78 0.64 0.19 -6.84
N PRO A 79 -0.37 0.40 -7.67
CA PRO A 79 -1.75 -0.04 -7.53
C PRO A 79 -1.94 -1.53 -7.86
N GLU A 80 -2.90 -2.14 -7.19
CA GLU A 80 -3.19 -3.55 -7.34
C GLU A 80 -4.69 -3.77 -7.49
N THR A 81 -5.08 -4.74 -8.32
CA THR A 81 -6.49 -5.17 -8.43
C THR A 81 -6.62 -6.59 -7.90
N ILE A 82 -7.52 -6.76 -6.94
CA ILE A 82 -7.80 -8.06 -6.33
C ILE A 82 -9.20 -8.49 -6.75
N TYR A 83 -9.30 -9.71 -7.27
CA TYR A 83 -10.59 -10.29 -7.65
C TYR A 83 -11.17 -11.02 -6.45
N LYS A 84 -12.42 -10.73 -6.15
CA LYS A 84 -13.14 -11.28 -5.00
C LYS A 84 -14.40 -12.00 -5.41
N VAL A 85 -14.76 -12.97 -4.59
CA VAL A 85 -16.01 -13.72 -4.76
C VAL A 85 -16.71 -13.77 -3.42
N GLU A 86 -17.99 -13.43 -3.40
CA GLU A 86 -18.83 -13.57 -2.22
C GLU A 86 -19.96 -14.53 -2.53
N TYR A 87 -20.32 -15.33 -1.55
CA TYR A 87 -21.39 -16.29 -1.67
C TYR A 87 -22.51 -15.94 -0.70
N GLU A 88 -23.69 -15.69 -1.25
CA GLU A 88 -24.87 -15.56 -0.43
C GLU A 88 -25.43 -16.95 -0.20
N LYS A 89 -25.75 -17.26 1.03
CA LYS A 89 -26.23 -18.58 1.43
C LYS A 89 -27.59 -18.47 2.08
N ASP A 90 -28.38 -19.54 1.95
CA ASP A 90 -29.66 -19.66 2.64
C ASP A 90 -29.47 -20.25 4.04
N ASP A 91 -30.58 -20.45 4.74
CA ASP A 91 -30.57 -20.97 6.11
C ASP A 91 -29.99 -22.39 6.21
N LYS A 92 -29.86 -23.08 5.10
CA LYS A 92 -29.34 -24.45 5.04
C LYS A 92 -27.89 -24.47 4.56
N ASP A 93 -27.23 -23.31 4.53
CA ASP A 93 -25.84 -23.14 4.07
C ASP A 93 -25.66 -23.48 2.58
N SER A 94 -26.73 -23.44 1.81
CA SER A 94 -26.68 -23.63 0.36
C SER A 94 -26.44 -22.30 -0.32
N ILE A 95 -25.52 -22.26 -1.32
CA ILE A 95 -25.23 -21.05 -2.06
C ILE A 95 -26.41 -20.72 -2.96
N ILE A 96 -27.02 -19.56 -2.75
CA ILE A 96 -28.15 -19.07 -3.54
C ILE A 96 -27.74 -17.98 -4.53
N ASN A 97 -26.61 -17.33 -4.30
CA ASN A 97 -26.09 -16.33 -5.21
C ASN A 97 -24.57 -16.25 -5.08
N THR A 98 -23.90 -15.87 -6.17
CA THR A 98 -22.46 -15.64 -6.20
C THR A 98 -22.22 -14.27 -6.78
N VAL A 99 -21.50 -13.44 -6.02
CA VAL A 99 -21.17 -12.07 -6.43
C VAL A 99 -19.68 -11.99 -6.71
N TYR A 100 -19.33 -11.52 -7.89
CA TYR A 100 -17.94 -11.28 -8.27
C TYR A 100 -17.71 -9.78 -8.30
N TYR A 101 -16.63 -9.35 -7.67
CA TYR A 101 -16.27 -7.94 -7.66
C TYR A 101 -14.75 -7.77 -7.59
N GLN A 102 -14.29 -6.55 -7.78
CA GLN A 102 -12.87 -6.23 -7.71
C GLN A 102 -12.64 -5.22 -6.61
N GLN A 103 -11.53 -5.38 -5.89
CA GLN A 103 -10.98 -4.36 -5.02
C GLN A 103 -9.77 -3.76 -5.71
N HIS A 104 -9.75 -2.45 -5.85
CA HIS A 104 -8.62 -1.75 -6.42
C HIS A 104 -7.92 -0.99 -5.30
N LEU A 105 -6.66 -1.35 -5.04
CA LEU A 105 -5.83 -0.73 -4.03
C LEU A 105 -4.88 0.26 -4.68
N ASP A 106 -4.79 1.43 -4.11
CA ASP A 106 -3.87 2.46 -4.54
C ASP A 106 -3.43 3.28 -3.32
N TYR A 107 -2.52 4.20 -3.49
CA TYR A 107 -2.03 5.03 -2.40
C TYR A 107 -1.71 6.44 -2.87
N ALA A 108 -1.68 7.35 -1.90
CA ALA A 108 -1.19 8.70 -2.08
C ALA A 108 -0.31 9.03 -0.87
N TYR A 109 0.59 9.97 -1.02
CA TYR A 109 1.44 10.40 0.07
C TYR A 109 1.70 11.91 0.00
N GLY A 110 2.02 12.46 1.16
CA GLY A 110 2.44 13.85 1.29
C GLY A 110 3.46 13.95 2.40
N VAL A 111 3.83 15.16 2.77
CA VAL A 111 4.76 15.36 3.87
C VAL A 111 4.12 14.88 5.16
N GLY A 112 4.73 13.88 5.78
CA GLY A 112 4.29 13.36 7.07
C GLY A 112 3.21 12.29 7.02
N PHE A 113 2.74 11.86 5.86
CA PHE A 113 1.67 10.87 5.80
C PHE A 113 1.65 10.02 4.53
N VAL A 114 1.01 8.87 4.64
CA VAL A 114 0.62 8.02 3.52
C VAL A 114 -0.82 7.60 3.72
N GLU A 115 -1.60 7.58 2.66
CA GLU A 115 -2.95 7.02 2.65
C GLU A 115 -3.05 5.90 1.66
N VAL A 116 -3.69 4.80 2.05
CA VAL A 116 -3.99 3.67 1.17
C VAL A 116 -5.49 3.66 0.94
N PHE A 117 -5.89 3.50 -0.31
CA PHE A 117 -7.30 3.53 -0.73
C PHE A 117 -7.72 2.18 -1.26
N CYS A 118 -8.96 1.83 -1.05
CA CYS A 118 -9.58 0.65 -1.66
C CYS A 118 -10.93 1.03 -2.24
N THR A 119 -11.07 0.88 -3.55
CA THR A 119 -12.34 1.08 -4.24
C THR A 119 -12.90 -0.28 -4.65
N ILE A 120 -14.22 -0.37 -4.68
CA ILE A 120 -14.94 -1.58 -5.05
C ILE A 120 -15.61 -1.35 -6.40
N SER A 121 -15.48 -2.30 -7.30
CA SER A 121 -15.95 -2.14 -8.68
C SER A 121 -17.45 -2.26 -8.89
N ASP A 122 -18.19 -2.67 -7.87
CA ASP A 122 -19.63 -2.89 -8.01
C ASP A 122 -20.40 -1.61 -7.70
N PHE A 123 -21.51 -1.42 -8.41
CA PHE A 123 -22.39 -0.28 -8.18
C PHE A 123 -23.19 -0.42 -6.88
N TYR A 124 -23.30 -1.62 -6.36
CA TYR A 124 -23.99 -1.89 -5.10
C TYR A 124 -23.01 -1.94 -3.94
N TYR A 125 -22.23 -0.90 -3.84
CA TYR A 125 -21.28 -0.78 -2.79
C TYR A 125 -21.96 -0.74 -1.42
N GLU A 126 -21.47 -1.56 -0.51
CA GLU A 126 -21.97 -1.59 0.86
C GLU A 126 -20.80 -1.42 1.83
N GLU A 127 -21.07 -0.66 2.89
CA GLU A 127 -20.08 -0.50 3.95
C GLU A 127 -19.68 -1.84 4.57
N SER A 128 -20.56 -2.85 4.48
CA SER A 128 -20.28 -4.21 4.93
C SER A 128 -19.15 -4.89 4.15
N TRP A 129 -18.77 -4.38 2.98
CA TRP A 129 -17.71 -4.95 2.17
C TRP A 129 -16.32 -4.40 2.55
N THR A 130 -16.17 -4.06 3.83
CA THR A 130 -14.90 -3.60 4.37
C THR A 130 -13.78 -4.56 3.99
N PRO A 131 -12.63 -4.05 3.51
CA PRO A 131 -11.52 -4.92 3.17
C PRO A 131 -10.97 -5.69 4.37
N ASP A 132 -10.33 -6.81 4.08
CA ASP A 132 -9.69 -7.62 5.09
C ASP A 132 -8.49 -6.90 5.71
N ALA A 133 -7.96 -7.47 6.77
CA ALA A 133 -6.70 -7.01 7.34
C ALA A 133 -5.58 -7.17 6.31
N MET A 134 -4.73 -6.18 6.19
CA MET A 134 -3.64 -6.15 5.21
C MET A 134 -2.36 -5.60 5.81
N LEU A 135 -1.23 -6.02 5.26
CA LEU A 135 0.05 -5.45 5.57
C LEU A 135 0.60 -4.77 4.32
N PHE A 136 0.93 -3.48 4.45
CA PHE A 136 1.58 -2.74 3.39
C PHE A 136 3.01 -2.39 3.82
N ARG A 137 3.90 -2.29 2.86
CA ARG A 137 5.26 -1.83 3.09
C ARG A 137 5.53 -0.56 2.33
N LEU A 138 5.80 0.48 3.07
CA LEU A 138 6.25 1.76 2.53
C LEU A 138 7.76 1.70 2.39
N GLN A 139 8.26 1.97 1.20
CA GLN A 139 9.69 2.05 0.94
C GLN A 139 10.05 3.46 0.49
N MET A 140 11.10 3.99 1.09
CA MET A 140 11.64 5.30 0.75
C MET A 140 13.11 5.12 0.42
N SER A 141 13.53 5.58 -0.75
CA SER A 141 14.93 5.51 -1.18
C SER A 141 15.41 6.90 -1.56
N TYR A 142 16.46 7.40 -0.89
CA TYR A 142 16.96 8.76 -1.08
C TYR A 142 18.43 8.89 -0.71
#